data_71805d9af5b3428cd76fc761dc06710e
#
_entry.id   71805d9af5b3428cd76fc761dc06710e
#
_cell.length_a   1.000
_cell.length_b   1.000
_cell.length_c   1.000
_cell.angle_alpha   90.00
_cell.angle_beta   90.00
_cell.angle_gamma   90.00
#
_symmetry.space_group_name_H-M   'P 1'
#
loop_
_entity.id
_entity.type
_entity.pdbx_description
1 polymer ?
#
loop_
_entity_poly.entity_id
_entity_poly.type
_entity_poly.pdbx_seq_one_letter_code
_entity_poly.pdbx_strand_id
1 'polypeptide(L)'
;MSAWSAACVLLKCLLIIYFNWRLVLIDGVKIKKLKVIPDERGRLMEMLRSDDDLFIKFGQVYMTTAYPGVVKGWHYHKKQIDNMVVVKGMMKVVLYDSRKGSPTYKEVNEFFIGIHNPILLQIPTYVYHGFKCITEYEAICINIPSEPYNCKEPDEYREDPHSPDIPYCWDRKDG
;
A
#
# COMPACT_ATOMS: atom_id res chain seq x y z
N MET A 1 -41.09 -23.46 -10.95
CA MET A 1 -40.09 -22.47 -10.49
C MET A 1 -39.69 -22.91 -9.09
N SER A 2 -38.51 -23.46 -8.93
CA SER A 2 -38.10 -24.27 -7.78
C SER A 2 -37.58 -23.40 -6.61
N ALA A 3 -38.01 -23.72 -5.40
CA ALA A 3 -37.69 -23.09 -4.12
C ALA A 3 -36.21 -23.16 -3.67
N TRP A 4 -35.30 -23.61 -4.57
CA TRP A 4 -33.88 -23.84 -4.27
C TRP A 4 -32.97 -22.60 -4.50
N SER A 5 -33.48 -21.53 -5.13
CA SER A 5 -32.64 -20.35 -5.44
C SER A 5 -32.54 -19.35 -4.28
N ALA A 6 -33.57 -19.27 -3.42
CA ALA A 6 -33.60 -18.30 -2.32
C ALA A 6 -32.74 -18.69 -1.13
N ALA A 7 -32.66 -20.00 -0.83
CA ALA A 7 -31.87 -20.51 0.31
C ALA A 7 -30.35 -20.37 0.08
N CYS A 8 -29.91 -20.48 -1.18
CA CYS A 8 -28.48 -20.36 -1.51
C CYS A 8 -27.99 -18.91 -1.43
N VAL A 9 -28.84 -17.95 -1.73
CA VAL A 9 -28.51 -16.50 -1.63
C VAL A 9 -28.50 -16.05 -0.17
N LEU A 10 -29.45 -16.53 0.65
CA LEU A 10 -29.50 -16.21 2.08
C LEU A 10 -28.34 -16.84 2.87
N LEU A 11 -27.89 -18.04 2.52
CA LEU A 11 -26.72 -18.66 3.17
C LEU A 11 -25.40 -17.92 2.81
N LYS A 12 -25.27 -17.43 1.56
CA LYS A 12 -24.12 -16.60 1.17
C LYS A 12 -24.14 -15.24 1.87
N CYS A 13 -25.30 -14.60 2.03
CA CYS A 13 -25.41 -13.33 2.77
C CYS A 13 -25.17 -13.49 4.27
N LEU A 14 -25.60 -14.59 4.91
CA LEU A 14 -25.36 -14.84 6.32
C LEU A 14 -23.89 -15.20 6.64
N LEU A 15 -23.16 -15.84 5.72
CA LEU A 15 -21.73 -16.10 5.85
C LEU A 15 -20.88 -14.83 5.70
N ILE A 16 -21.38 -13.80 5.01
CA ILE A 16 -20.68 -12.50 4.85
C ILE A 16 -20.75 -11.66 6.13
N ILE A 17 -21.77 -11.86 6.99
CA ILE A 17 -21.98 -11.05 8.22
C ILE A 17 -21.11 -11.54 9.41
N TYR A 18 -20.56 -12.74 9.37
CA TYR A 18 -19.74 -13.29 10.47
C TYR A 18 -18.27 -13.48 10.18
N PHE A 19 -17.80 -13.16 8.98
CA PHE A 19 -16.37 -13.10 8.72
C PHE A 19 -15.86 -11.72 9.13
N ASN A 20 -15.48 -11.60 10.37
CA ASN A 20 -14.67 -10.52 10.89
C ASN A 20 -13.34 -10.55 10.12
N TRP A 21 -13.26 -9.84 8.99
CA TRP A 21 -12.04 -9.64 8.25
C TRP A 21 -11.08 -8.85 9.15
N ARG A 22 -10.45 -9.55 10.09
CA ARG A 22 -9.27 -9.02 10.71
C ARG A 22 -8.25 -8.93 9.59
N LEU A 23 -8.06 -7.71 9.07
CA LEU A 23 -6.96 -7.43 8.16
C LEU A 23 -5.70 -7.86 8.88
N VAL A 24 -5.16 -9.04 8.51
CA VAL A 24 -3.88 -9.50 9.04
C VAL A 24 -2.84 -8.61 8.36
N LEU A 25 -2.31 -7.67 9.13
CA LEU A 25 -1.26 -6.81 8.62
C LEU A 25 -0.01 -7.64 8.38
N ILE A 26 0.58 -7.52 7.19
CA ILE A 26 1.82 -8.20 6.84
C ILE A 26 2.90 -7.85 7.88
N ASP A 27 3.59 -8.87 8.35
CA ASP A 27 4.59 -8.75 9.42
C ASP A 27 5.67 -7.71 9.08
N GLY A 28 5.90 -6.79 10.02
CA GLY A 28 6.82 -5.66 9.88
C GLY A 28 6.24 -4.44 9.16
N VAL A 29 5.04 -4.51 8.55
CA VAL A 29 4.36 -3.33 8.01
C VAL A 29 3.85 -2.47 9.15
N LYS A 30 4.06 -1.15 9.05
CA LYS A 30 3.57 -0.19 10.05
C LYS A 30 2.80 0.94 9.39
N ILE A 31 1.81 1.47 10.10
CA ILE A 31 0.94 2.54 9.62
C ILE A 31 0.93 3.65 10.68
N LYS A 32 1.20 4.88 10.24
CA LYS A 32 1.02 6.09 11.05
C LYS A 32 -0.08 6.94 10.43
N LYS A 33 -1.15 7.21 11.16
CA LYS A 33 -2.13 8.23 10.76
C LYS A 33 -1.50 9.61 10.84
N LEU A 34 -1.63 10.39 9.77
CA LEU A 34 -1.05 11.72 9.68
C LEU A 34 -2.09 12.76 10.07
N LYS A 35 -1.70 13.67 10.97
CA LYS A 35 -2.53 14.80 11.35
C LYS A 35 -2.42 15.88 10.29
N VAL A 36 -3.55 16.25 9.70
CA VAL A 36 -3.66 17.41 8.80
C VAL A 36 -4.15 18.59 9.63
N ILE A 37 -3.43 19.71 9.56
CA ILE A 37 -3.72 20.96 10.27
C ILE A 37 -4.05 22.01 9.20
N PRO A 38 -5.35 22.24 8.90
CA PRO A 38 -5.76 23.24 7.92
C PRO A 38 -5.90 24.63 8.59
N ASP A 39 -5.64 25.68 7.78
CA ASP A 39 -6.00 27.08 8.09
C ASP A 39 -6.36 27.81 6.79
N GLU A 40 -6.64 29.11 6.85
CA GLU A 40 -7.01 29.92 5.68
C GLU A 40 -5.90 30.04 4.60
N ARG A 41 -4.66 29.71 4.94
CA ARG A 41 -3.49 29.73 4.03
C ARG A 41 -3.25 28.38 3.37
N GLY A 42 -3.88 27.30 3.86
CA GLY A 42 -3.70 25.94 3.36
C GLY A 42 -3.68 24.88 4.44
N ARG A 43 -2.71 23.99 4.41
CA ARG A 43 -2.60 22.90 5.37
C ARG A 43 -1.14 22.51 5.63
N LEU A 44 -0.84 22.11 6.86
CA LEU A 44 0.40 21.48 7.26
C LEU A 44 0.13 20.01 7.60
N MET A 45 1.06 19.14 7.20
CA MET A 45 1.04 17.72 7.55
C MET A 45 2.48 17.25 7.77
N GLU A 46 2.81 16.87 9.01
CA GLU A 46 4.10 16.26 9.33
C GLU A 46 4.06 14.78 8.92
N MET A 47 4.99 14.36 8.07
CA MET A 47 5.03 12.98 7.56
C MET A 47 5.86 12.07 8.45
N LEU A 48 7.17 12.35 8.55
CA LEU A 48 8.12 11.56 9.34
C LEU A 48 9.06 12.49 10.09
N ARG A 49 9.18 12.25 11.39
CA ARG A 49 10.10 12.98 12.28
C ARG A 49 11.20 12.04 12.76
N SER A 50 12.35 12.57 13.12
CA SER A 50 13.46 11.77 13.67
C SER A 50 13.18 11.21 15.07
N ASP A 51 12.14 11.73 15.74
CA ASP A 51 11.66 11.27 17.05
C ASP A 51 10.39 10.41 16.98
N ASP A 52 9.94 10.02 15.77
CA ASP A 52 8.85 9.07 15.57
C ASP A 52 9.32 7.62 15.84
N ASP A 53 8.45 6.79 16.44
CA ASP A 53 8.70 5.35 16.63
C ASP A 53 8.92 4.57 15.32
N LEU A 54 8.48 5.13 14.20
CA LEU A 54 8.69 4.56 12.86
C LEU A 54 10.03 4.98 12.25
N PHE A 55 10.70 5.99 12.79
CA PHE A 55 11.94 6.47 12.22
C PHE A 55 13.07 5.47 12.48
N ILE A 56 13.74 5.05 11.42
CA ILE A 56 14.89 4.15 11.49
C ILE A 56 16.16 4.93 11.18
N LYS A 57 16.26 5.47 9.98
CA LYS A 57 17.30 6.40 9.52
C LYS A 57 16.84 7.10 8.26
N PHE A 58 17.51 8.17 7.89
CA PHE A 58 17.30 8.90 6.65
C PHE A 58 18.28 8.43 5.58
N GLY A 59 17.80 7.89 4.48
CA GLY A 59 18.61 7.59 3.30
C GLY A 59 18.50 8.69 2.25
N GLN A 60 17.29 8.94 1.81
CA GLN A 60 16.94 9.99 0.84
C GLN A 60 15.46 10.36 0.95
N VAL A 61 15.03 11.32 0.18
CA VAL A 61 13.61 11.60 -0.08
C VAL A 61 13.43 11.83 -1.57
N TYR A 62 12.39 11.25 -2.14
CA TYR A 62 12.02 11.51 -3.54
C TYR A 62 10.52 11.53 -3.72
N MET A 63 10.11 12.17 -4.80
CA MET A 63 8.74 12.19 -5.27
C MET A 63 8.60 11.21 -6.44
N THR A 64 7.54 10.43 -6.44
CA THR A 64 7.08 9.66 -7.59
C THR A 64 5.62 9.97 -7.87
N THR A 65 5.22 9.94 -9.13
CA THR A 65 3.83 10.21 -9.52
C THR A 65 3.27 9.03 -10.29
N ALA A 66 1.94 8.95 -10.36
CA ALA A 66 1.24 8.02 -11.23
C ALA A 66 0.10 8.74 -11.93
N TYR A 67 0.02 8.60 -13.25
CA TYR A 67 -1.12 9.06 -14.03
C TYR A 67 -2.35 8.17 -13.78
N PRO A 68 -3.57 8.66 -14.07
CA PRO A 68 -4.81 7.92 -13.85
C PRO A 68 -4.76 6.49 -14.40
N GLY A 69 -5.08 5.53 -13.55
CA GLY A 69 -5.12 4.11 -13.91
C GLY A 69 -3.77 3.40 -14.06
N VAL A 70 -2.65 4.14 -14.06
CA VAL A 70 -1.31 3.55 -14.21
C VAL A 70 -0.94 2.75 -12.96
N VAL A 71 -0.44 1.55 -13.17
CA VAL A 71 0.15 0.68 -12.16
C VAL A 71 1.67 0.80 -12.21
N LYS A 72 2.29 1.01 -11.05
CA LYS A 72 3.74 0.90 -10.83
C LYS A 72 3.98 -0.20 -9.80
N GLY A 73 4.44 -1.33 -10.20
CA GLY A 73 4.69 -2.52 -9.38
C GLY A 73 5.19 -3.65 -10.29
N TRP A 74 5.53 -4.77 -9.76
CA TRP A 74 5.86 -5.05 -8.36
C TRP A 74 7.34 -4.81 -8.14
N HIS A 75 7.71 -4.40 -6.96
CA HIS A 75 9.11 -4.32 -6.58
C HIS A 75 9.26 -4.61 -5.07
N TYR A 76 10.46 -4.97 -4.66
CA TYR A 76 10.84 -5.12 -3.27
C TYR A 76 12.31 -4.72 -3.10
N HIS A 77 12.69 -4.48 -1.85
CA HIS A 77 14.04 -4.13 -1.44
C HIS A 77 14.58 -5.13 -0.43
N LYS A 78 15.88 -5.35 -0.41
CA LYS A 78 16.55 -6.24 0.56
C LYS A 78 17.14 -5.50 1.74
N LYS A 79 17.49 -4.22 1.56
CA LYS A 79 18.15 -3.36 2.56
C LYS A 79 17.27 -2.19 2.94
N GLN A 80 16.60 -1.59 1.96
CA GLN A 80 15.80 -0.38 2.10
C GLN A 80 14.45 -0.68 2.74
N ILE A 81 14.05 0.19 3.66
CA ILE A 81 12.68 0.28 4.19
C ILE A 81 12.05 1.54 3.60
N ASP A 82 10.86 1.41 3.03
CA ASP A 82 10.13 2.53 2.45
C ASP A 82 9.18 3.18 3.46
N ASN A 83 9.07 4.51 3.38
CA ASN A 83 8.08 5.29 4.12
C ASN A 83 7.28 6.12 3.12
N MET A 84 6.14 5.61 2.69
CA MET A 84 5.33 6.19 1.63
C MET A 84 4.21 7.07 2.16
N VAL A 85 4.05 8.26 1.60
CA VAL A 85 2.95 9.20 1.86
C VAL A 85 2.41 9.73 0.53
N VAL A 86 1.11 9.59 0.28
CA VAL A 86 0.46 10.18 -0.90
C VAL A 86 -0.08 11.56 -0.54
N VAL A 87 0.47 12.61 -1.15
CA VAL A 87 0.20 14.00 -0.80
C VAL A 87 -0.80 14.69 -1.74
N LYS A 88 -1.04 14.10 -2.92
CA LYS A 88 -2.05 14.54 -3.90
C LYS A 88 -2.73 13.34 -4.52
N GLY A 89 -4.04 13.44 -4.72
CA GLY A 89 -4.85 12.35 -5.26
C GLY A 89 -5.02 11.20 -4.28
N MET A 90 -5.36 10.04 -4.82
CA MET A 90 -5.51 8.77 -4.10
C MET A 90 -4.74 7.67 -4.85
N MET A 91 -4.06 6.84 -4.12
CA MET A 91 -3.42 5.63 -4.64
C MET A 91 -3.95 4.40 -3.92
N LYS A 92 -4.19 3.34 -4.67
CA LYS A 92 -4.28 1.98 -4.15
C LYS A 92 -2.84 1.44 -4.06
N VAL A 93 -2.34 1.24 -2.85
CA VAL A 93 -1.03 0.63 -2.59
C VAL A 93 -1.27 -0.80 -2.14
N VAL A 94 -0.58 -1.73 -2.75
CA VAL A 94 -0.74 -3.16 -2.48
C VAL A 94 0.57 -3.77 -2.08
N LEU A 95 0.54 -4.58 -1.03
CA LEU A 95 1.67 -5.33 -0.51
C LEU A 95 1.40 -6.82 -0.65
N TYR A 96 2.46 -7.60 -0.92
CA TYR A 96 2.40 -9.06 -0.94
C TYR A 96 3.61 -9.64 -0.20
N ASP A 97 3.35 -10.51 0.75
CA ASP A 97 4.38 -11.18 1.53
C ASP A 97 4.79 -12.52 0.89
N SER A 98 5.91 -12.53 0.18
CA SER A 98 6.49 -13.74 -0.42
C SER A 98 7.52 -14.44 0.48
N ARG A 99 7.77 -13.95 1.68
CA ARG A 99 8.79 -14.46 2.61
C ARG A 99 8.34 -15.78 3.22
N LYS A 100 8.92 -16.90 2.78
CA LYS A 100 8.53 -18.27 3.21
C LYS A 100 8.59 -18.53 4.73
N GLY A 101 9.37 -17.76 5.48
CA GLY A 101 9.48 -17.85 6.93
C GLY A 101 8.62 -16.85 7.71
N SER A 102 7.86 -16.01 7.02
CA SER A 102 7.00 -15.00 7.65
C SER A 102 5.72 -15.63 8.19
N PRO A 103 5.21 -15.17 9.35
CA PRO A 103 3.88 -15.56 9.85
C PRO A 103 2.75 -15.12 8.95
N THR A 104 3.01 -14.17 8.03
CA THR A 104 2.06 -13.64 7.06
C THR A 104 2.40 -14.04 5.61
N TYR A 105 3.09 -15.17 5.44
CA TYR A 105 3.43 -15.68 4.11
C TYR A 105 2.19 -15.83 3.22
N LYS A 106 2.25 -15.27 2.01
CA LYS A 106 1.15 -15.19 1.02
C LYS A 106 0.01 -14.23 1.35
N GLU A 107 0.09 -13.47 2.43
CA GLU A 107 -0.89 -12.42 2.68
C GLU A 107 -0.76 -11.27 1.68
N VAL A 108 -1.90 -10.70 1.32
CA VAL A 108 -2.02 -9.50 0.49
C VAL A 108 -2.70 -8.41 1.31
N ASN A 109 -2.11 -7.23 1.37
CA ASN A 109 -2.73 -6.06 1.97
C ASN A 109 -3.00 -4.97 0.93
N GLU A 110 -4.21 -4.41 0.93
CA GLU A 110 -4.58 -3.24 0.12
C GLU A 110 -4.72 -2.02 1.02
N PHE A 111 -4.14 -0.90 0.61
CA PHE A 111 -4.26 0.39 1.26
C PHE A 111 -4.74 1.44 0.27
N PHE A 112 -5.74 2.21 0.64
CA PHE A 112 -6.20 3.37 -0.12
C PHE A 112 -5.70 4.63 0.56
N ILE A 113 -4.59 5.18 0.07
CA ILE A 113 -3.85 6.28 0.70
C ILE A 113 -3.95 7.54 -0.16
N GLY A 114 -4.04 8.68 0.51
CA GLY A 114 -4.06 9.99 -0.14
C GLY A 114 -4.81 11.04 0.65
N ILE A 115 -5.33 12.03 -0.05
CA ILE A 115 -5.94 13.21 0.58
C ILE A 115 -7.14 12.89 1.47
N HIS A 116 -7.85 11.79 1.22
CA HIS A 116 -8.98 11.35 2.03
C HIS A 116 -8.60 10.35 3.13
N ASN A 117 -7.41 9.79 3.08
CA ASN A 117 -6.86 8.89 4.09
C ASN A 117 -5.34 9.13 4.22
N PRO A 118 -4.95 10.23 4.86
CA PRO A 118 -3.55 10.60 5.03
C PRO A 118 -2.87 9.69 6.05
N ILE A 119 -2.06 8.79 5.54
CA ILE A 119 -1.21 7.90 6.34
C ILE A 119 0.20 7.88 5.79
N LEU A 120 1.17 7.59 6.66
CA LEU A 120 2.47 7.07 6.29
C LEU A 120 2.41 5.56 6.39
N LEU A 121 2.75 4.89 5.29
CA LEU A 121 2.88 3.45 5.20
C LEU A 121 4.37 3.09 5.19
N GLN A 122 4.83 2.38 6.24
CA GLN A 122 6.18 1.84 6.29
C GLN A 122 6.16 0.40 5.80
N ILE A 123 6.99 0.12 4.78
CA ILE A 123 7.09 -1.17 4.11
C ILE A 123 8.44 -1.80 4.43
N PRO A 124 8.47 -2.98 5.07
CA PRO A 124 9.72 -3.64 5.43
C PRO A 124 10.40 -4.27 4.20
N THR A 125 11.66 -4.65 4.38
CA THR A 125 12.43 -5.40 3.38
C THR A 125 11.74 -6.70 2.96
N TYR A 126 12.00 -7.15 1.72
CA TYR A 126 11.50 -8.40 1.14
C TYR A 126 9.97 -8.49 0.98
N VAL A 127 9.22 -7.41 1.17
CA VAL A 127 7.78 -7.35 0.90
C VAL A 127 7.57 -6.72 -0.48
N TYR A 128 6.95 -7.48 -1.40
CA TYR A 128 6.56 -6.94 -2.70
C TYR A 128 5.53 -5.85 -2.52
N HIS A 129 5.70 -4.77 -3.25
CA HIS A 129 4.74 -3.68 -3.23
C HIS A 129 4.62 -3.02 -4.60
N GLY A 130 3.49 -2.36 -4.77
CA GLY A 130 3.18 -1.56 -5.93
C GLY A 130 2.03 -0.61 -5.63
N PHE A 131 1.74 0.29 -6.56
CA PHE A 131 0.64 1.22 -6.41
C PHE A 131 -0.02 1.54 -7.75
N LYS A 132 -1.29 1.93 -7.68
CA LYS A 132 -2.11 2.38 -8.81
C LYS A 132 -2.77 3.70 -8.47
N CYS A 133 -2.69 4.68 -9.38
CA CYS A 133 -3.49 5.90 -9.25
C CYS A 133 -4.97 5.58 -9.48
N ILE A 134 -5.83 5.98 -8.53
CA ILE A 134 -7.28 5.74 -8.58
C ILE A 134 -8.10 7.03 -8.68
N THR A 135 -7.45 8.18 -8.88
CA THR A 135 -8.08 9.46 -9.20
C THR A 135 -8.05 9.73 -10.71
N GLU A 136 -8.87 10.65 -11.18
CA GLU A 136 -8.92 11.10 -12.57
C GLU A 136 -7.78 12.05 -12.96
N TYR A 137 -6.94 12.40 -11.99
CA TYR A 137 -5.76 13.25 -12.16
C TYR A 137 -4.55 12.58 -11.50
N GLU A 138 -3.36 13.08 -11.84
CA GLU A 138 -2.10 12.58 -11.32
C GLU A 138 -2.07 12.55 -9.78
N ALA A 139 -1.72 11.40 -9.24
CA ALA A 139 -1.44 11.25 -7.82
C ALA A 139 0.07 11.38 -7.55
N ILE A 140 0.42 11.99 -6.41
CA ILE A 140 1.80 12.26 -6.00
C ILE A 140 2.10 11.55 -4.69
N CYS A 141 3.14 10.72 -4.71
CA CYS A 141 3.69 10.05 -3.55
C CYS A 141 5.07 10.60 -3.21
N ILE A 142 5.27 10.90 -1.94
CA ILE A 142 6.60 11.15 -1.35
C ILE A 142 7.04 9.86 -0.69
N ASN A 143 8.24 9.37 -1.03
CA ASN A 143 8.87 8.27 -0.33
C ASN A 143 10.12 8.76 0.40
N ILE A 144 10.30 8.29 1.63
CA ILE A 144 11.43 8.62 2.50
C ILE A 144 12.13 7.30 2.87
N PRO A 145 12.91 6.71 1.95
CA PRO A 145 13.60 5.45 2.20
C PRO A 145 14.71 5.56 3.24
N SER A 146 14.97 4.43 3.91
CA SER A 146 16.06 4.33 4.88
C SER A 146 17.45 4.28 4.24
N GLU A 147 17.55 3.95 2.94
CA GLU A 147 18.81 3.88 2.20
C GLU A 147 18.82 4.86 1.02
N PRO A 148 19.99 5.46 0.68
CA PRO A 148 20.11 6.23 -0.55
C PRO A 148 20.19 5.30 -1.76
N TYR A 149 19.66 5.76 -2.89
CA TYR A 149 19.75 5.01 -4.14
C TYR A 149 21.20 4.92 -4.63
N ASN A 150 21.63 3.70 -4.91
CA ASN A 150 22.94 3.42 -5.49
C ASN A 150 22.77 2.96 -6.96
N CYS A 151 23.08 3.81 -7.91
CA CYS A 151 22.93 3.49 -9.34
C CYS A 151 23.88 2.39 -9.85
N LYS A 152 24.98 2.08 -9.12
CA LYS A 152 25.92 1.02 -9.48
C LYS A 152 25.46 -0.36 -8.97
N GLU A 153 24.71 -0.39 -7.89
CA GLU A 153 24.18 -1.59 -7.26
C GLU A 153 22.79 -1.28 -6.69
N PRO A 154 21.76 -1.21 -7.56
CA PRO A 154 20.40 -0.88 -7.11
C PRO A 154 19.84 -1.96 -6.19
N ASP A 155 19.32 -1.55 -5.03
CA ASP A 155 18.55 -2.43 -4.13
C ASP A 155 17.08 -2.43 -4.53
N GLU A 156 16.79 -2.71 -5.80
CA GLU A 156 15.42 -2.77 -6.32
C GLU A 156 15.26 -4.00 -7.21
N TYR A 157 14.37 -4.88 -6.81
CA TYR A 157 14.04 -6.14 -7.50
C TYR A 157 12.62 -6.07 -8.00
N ARG A 158 12.41 -6.30 -9.30
CA ARG A 158 11.13 -6.07 -9.97
C ARG A 158 10.50 -7.37 -10.45
N GLU A 159 9.17 -7.37 -10.48
CA GLU A 159 8.34 -8.40 -11.09
C GLU A 159 7.24 -7.72 -11.91
N ASP A 160 6.73 -8.41 -12.95
CA ASP A 160 5.66 -7.89 -13.79
C ASP A 160 4.41 -7.55 -12.95
N PRO A 161 3.76 -6.39 -13.16
CA PRO A 161 2.53 -6.03 -12.45
C PRO A 161 1.42 -7.08 -12.56
N HIS A 162 1.42 -7.86 -13.63
CA HIS A 162 0.44 -8.91 -13.92
C HIS A 162 1.03 -10.32 -13.81
N SER A 163 2.14 -10.48 -13.09
CA SER A 163 2.77 -11.78 -12.85
C SER A 163 1.78 -12.78 -12.24
N PRO A 164 1.69 -14.00 -12.76
CA PRO A 164 0.85 -15.05 -12.18
C PRO A 164 1.36 -15.55 -10.81
N ASP A 165 2.61 -15.25 -10.46
CA ASP A 165 3.21 -15.65 -9.18
C ASP A 165 2.74 -14.79 -7.99
N ILE A 166 2.14 -13.62 -8.27
CA ILE A 166 1.53 -12.75 -7.26
C ILE A 166 0.00 -12.79 -7.43
N PRO A 167 -0.75 -13.35 -6.48
CA PRO A 167 -2.19 -13.59 -6.61
C PRO A 167 -3.00 -12.30 -6.41
N TYR A 168 -2.80 -11.32 -7.28
CA TYR A 168 -3.45 -10.02 -7.18
C TYR A 168 -3.86 -9.46 -8.55
N CYS A 169 -5.08 -8.92 -8.62
CA CYS A 169 -5.61 -8.23 -9.79
C CYS A 169 -5.72 -6.72 -9.51
N TRP A 170 -5.10 -5.91 -10.38
CA TRP A 170 -5.11 -4.45 -10.26
C TRP A 170 -6.39 -3.80 -10.79
N ASP A 171 -7.32 -4.55 -11.33
CA ASP A 171 -8.56 -4.00 -11.87
C ASP A 171 -9.39 -3.30 -10.79
N ARG A 172 -10.25 -2.38 -11.26
CA ARG A 172 -11.22 -1.73 -10.40
C ARG A 172 -12.25 -2.76 -9.95
N LYS A 173 -12.56 -2.78 -8.67
CA LYS A 173 -13.68 -3.56 -8.13
C LYS A 173 -14.93 -2.69 -8.20
N ASP A 174 -15.94 -3.15 -8.92
CA ASP A 174 -17.27 -2.59 -8.92
C ASP A 174 -18.09 -3.23 -7.80
N GLY A 175 -18.92 -2.43 -7.12
CA GLY A 175 -19.75 -2.85 -5.99
C GLY A 175 -21.17 -3.18 -6.42
#